data_00c60963ed33a304b7c5719706e3fd8f
#
_entry.id   00c60963ed33a304b7c5719706e3fd8f
#
_cell.length_a   1.000
_cell.length_b   1.000
_cell.length_c   1.000
_cell.angle_alpha   90.00
_cell.angle_beta   90.00
_cell.angle_gamma   90.00
#
_symmetry.space_group_name_H-M   'P 1'
#
loop_
_entity.id
_entity.type
_entity.pdbx_description
1 polymer ?
#
loop_
_entity_poly.entity_id
_entity_poly.type
_entity_poly.pdbx_seq_one_letter_code
_entity_poly.pdbx_strand_id
1 'polypeptide(L)'
;MLFRSVPNRALEAVMERYLHQFGLPDYSDEERAFAAELRATLTDDDLRNARLNAARTGGEAGYAWAEQLGDKLFMDEVAPYAVTRELLYGSTDVGDVSWVTPTAQCFAPCFTFGTPLHTWQLVAQGRTSIGHKGMFLAGKVMAATVLTLLTDSQALAGCREEFERVRAAQPYICPIPAGITPTKLAE
;
A
#
# COMPACT_ATOMS: atom_id res chain seq x y z
N MET A 1 -6.49 -2.73 20.85
CA MET A 1 -5.08 -2.32 20.63
C MET A 1 -4.74 -2.86 19.25
N LEU A 2 -4.40 -2.00 18.30
CA LEU A 2 -4.00 -2.45 16.98
C LEU A 2 -2.52 -2.79 17.02
N PHE A 3 -2.15 -3.96 16.56
CA PHE A 3 -0.74 -4.31 16.42
C PHE A 3 -0.16 -3.58 15.22
N ARG A 4 1.04 -3.06 15.40
CA ARG A 4 1.84 -2.50 14.32
C ARG A 4 2.19 -3.63 13.35
N SER A 5 2.01 -3.42 12.05
CA SER A 5 2.49 -4.35 11.03
C SER A 5 4.00 -4.56 11.14
N VAL A 6 4.44 -5.78 11.00
CA VAL A 6 5.85 -6.17 10.97
C VAL A 6 6.30 -6.14 9.51
N PRO A 7 7.21 -5.20 9.13
CA PRO A 7 7.70 -5.16 7.76
C PRO A 7 8.58 -6.38 7.46
N ASN A 8 8.53 -6.86 6.22
CA ASN A 8 9.43 -7.87 5.69
C ASN A 8 10.14 -7.31 4.45
N ARG A 9 11.34 -6.79 4.65
CA ARG A 9 12.10 -6.06 3.62
C ARG A 9 12.49 -6.93 2.44
N ALA A 10 12.79 -8.20 2.68
CA ALA A 10 13.11 -9.15 1.63
C ALA A 10 11.91 -9.33 0.69
N LEU A 11 10.69 -9.43 1.25
CA LEU A 11 9.46 -9.54 0.48
C LEU A 11 9.08 -8.22 -0.20
N GLU A 12 9.24 -7.10 0.50
CA GLU A 12 9.01 -5.76 -0.04
C GLU A 12 9.91 -5.49 -1.25
N ALA A 13 11.18 -5.87 -1.20
CA ALA A 13 12.12 -5.70 -2.32
C ALA A 13 11.72 -6.50 -3.58
N VAL A 14 11.16 -7.70 -3.41
CA VAL A 14 10.60 -8.46 -4.53
C VAL A 14 9.41 -7.74 -5.14
N MET A 15 8.52 -7.22 -4.31
CA MET A 15 7.31 -6.52 -4.72
C MET A 15 7.64 -5.19 -5.41
N GLU A 16 8.58 -4.41 -4.87
CA GLU A 16 9.07 -3.14 -5.44
C GLU A 16 9.65 -3.35 -6.85
N ARG A 17 10.49 -4.37 -7.02
CA ARG A 17 11.04 -4.71 -8.34
C ARG A 17 9.95 -4.87 -9.40
N TYR A 18 8.82 -5.49 -9.04
CA TYR A 18 7.71 -5.68 -9.98
C TYR A 18 6.88 -4.42 -10.18
N LEU A 19 6.76 -3.53 -9.19
CA LEU A 19 6.19 -2.21 -9.41
C LEU A 19 6.97 -1.43 -10.48
N HIS A 20 8.30 -1.43 -10.40
CA HIS A 20 9.15 -0.79 -11.42
C HIS A 20 9.10 -1.51 -12.77
N GLN A 21 9.08 -2.84 -12.78
CA GLN A 21 9.04 -3.63 -14.01
C GLN A 21 7.75 -3.43 -14.80
N PHE A 22 6.61 -3.38 -14.13
CA PHE A 22 5.32 -3.19 -14.80
C PHE A 22 4.99 -1.73 -15.07
N GLY A 23 5.60 -0.82 -14.32
CA GLY A 23 5.31 0.61 -14.39
C GLY A 23 3.89 0.96 -13.94
N LEU A 24 3.54 2.21 -14.09
CA LEU A 24 2.22 2.71 -13.73
C LEU A 24 1.29 2.74 -14.95
N PRO A 25 -0.03 2.74 -14.75
CA PRO A 25 -0.99 2.78 -15.84
C PRO A 25 -0.93 4.09 -16.64
N ASP A 26 -1.12 4.01 -17.94
CA ASP A 26 -1.42 5.15 -18.79
C ASP A 26 -2.91 5.50 -18.70
N TYR A 27 -3.22 6.79 -18.75
CA TYR A 27 -4.58 7.30 -18.67
C TYR A 27 -4.97 8.05 -19.95
N SER A 28 -6.19 7.77 -20.45
CA SER A 28 -6.73 8.46 -21.61
C SER A 28 -7.13 9.91 -21.31
N ASP A 29 -7.42 10.69 -22.34
CA ASP A 29 -7.87 12.07 -22.18
C ASP A 29 -9.20 12.15 -21.45
N GLU A 30 -10.13 11.21 -21.66
CA GLU A 30 -11.39 11.11 -20.93
C GLU A 30 -11.17 10.82 -19.44
N GLU A 31 -10.24 9.93 -19.12
CA GLU A 31 -9.87 9.64 -17.74
C GLU A 31 -9.23 10.84 -17.06
N ARG A 32 -8.39 11.57 -17.78
CA ARG A 32 -7.79 12.81 -17.28
C ARG A 32 -8.81 13.91 -17.07
N ALA A 33 -9.77 14.07 -17.98
CA ALA A 33 -10.87 15.03 -17.84
C ALA A 33 -11.72 14.72 -16.60
N PHE A 34 -12.15 13.46 -16.45
CA PHE A 34 -12.89 13.01 -15.28
C PHE A 34 -12.11 13.21 -13.96
N ALA A 35 -10.82 12.89 -13.97
CA ALA A 35 -9.94 13.10 -12.82
C ALA A 35 -9.81 14.60 -12.47
N ALA A 36 -9.76 15.48 -13.46
CA ALA A 36 -9.71 16.93 -13.25
C ALA A 36 -10.99 17.46 -12.61
N GLU A 37 -12.17 16.98 -13.05
CA GLU A 37 -13.46 17.33 -12.42
C GLU A 37 -13.50 16.89 -10.95
N LEU A 38 -13.06 15.66 -10.64
CA LEU A 38 -12.97 15.21 -9.27
C LEU A 38 -11.94 15.99 -8.45
N ARG A 39 -10.78 16.28 -9.03
CA ARG A 39 -9.75 17.10 -8.38
C ARG A 39 -10.27 18.47 -7.98
N ALA A 40 -11.14 19.08 -8.79
CA ALA A 40 -11.76 20.38 -8.49
C ALA A 40 -12.69 20.35 -7.26
N THR A 41 -13.09 19.17 -6.81
CA THR A 41 -13.93 19.01 -5.59
C THR A 41 -13.10 18.78 -4.32
N LEU A 42 -11.78 18.64 -4.43
CA LEU A 42 -10.89 18.43 -3.30
C LEU A 42 -10.47 19.77 -2.69
N THR A 43 -10.23 19.77 -1.40
CA THR A 43 -9.73 20.93 -0.68
C THR A 43 -8.19 20.98 -0.71
N ASP A 44 -7.62 22.16 -0.43
CA ASP A 44 -6.17 22.30 -0.28
C ASP A 44 -5.62 21.43 0.84
N ASP A 45 -6.43 21.18 1.88
CA ASP A 45 -6.08 20.30 2.98
C ASP A 45 -5.99 18.84 2.55
N ASP A 46 -6.91 18.37 1.69
CA ASP A 46 -6.86 17.01 1.13
C ASP A 46 -5.56 16.80 0.35
N LEU A 47 -5.21 17.76 -0.48
CA LEU A 47 -4.00 17.72 -1.31
C LEU A 47 -2.72 17.76 -0.47
N ARG A 48 -2.71 18.61 0.56
CA ARG A 48 -1.59 18.69 1.49
C ARG A 48 -1.41 17.38 2.25
N ASN A 49 -2.50 16.79 2.75
CA ASN A 49 -2.47 15.53 3.46
C ASN A 49 -2.01 14.37 2.56
N ALA A 50 -2.44 14.33 1.30
CA ALA A 50 -2.00 13.33 0.34
C ALA A 50 -0.48 13.43 0.08
N ARG A 51 0.06 14.64 -0.09
CA ARG A 51 1.51 14.84 -0.24
C ARG A 51 2.29 14.42 1.00
N LEU A 52 1.80 14.76 2.19
CA LEU A 52 2.43 14.33 3.46
C LEU A 52 2.44 12.81 3.61
N ASN A 53 1.35 12.13 3.24
CA ASN A 53 1.29 10.68 3.27
C ASN A 53 2.25 10.06 2.24
N ALA A 54 2.32 10.60 1.04
CA ALA A 54 3.28 10.19 0.01
C ALA A 54 4.73 10.38 0.49
N ALA A 55 5.04 11.52 1.10
CA ALA A 55 6.37 11.82 1.65
C ALA A 55 6.81 10.80 2.69
N ARG A 56 5.92 10.41 3.61
CA ARG A 56 6.23 9.48 4.71
C ARG A 56 6.62 8.08 4.24
N THR A 57 6.11 7.65 3.07
CA THR A 57 6.38 6.30 2.56
C THR A 57 7.80 6.13 2.03
N GLY A 58 8.43 7.22 1.55
CA GLY A 58 9.75 7.22 0.92
C GLY A 58 10.91 7.71 1.79
N GLY A 59 10.70 7.92 3.10
CA GLY A 59 11.73 8.48 3.98
C GLY A 59 12.21 9.87 3.50
N GLU A 60 13.50 10.18 3.61
CA GLU A 60 14.05 11.48 3.19
C GLU A 60 13.84 11.74 1.69
N ALA A 61 14.07 10.73 0.84
CA ALA A 61 13.81 10.83 -0.59
C ALA A 61 12.32 11.05 -0.90
N GLY A 62 11.42 10.51 -0.07
CA GLY A 62 9.99 10.69 -0.18
C GLY A 62 9.54 12.13 0.02
N TYR A 63 10.16 12.88 0.93
CA TYR A 63 9.84 14.30 1.11
C TYR A 63 10.23 15.13 -0.12
N ALA A 64 11.44 14.94 -0.65
CA ALA A 64 11.88 15.62 -1.86
C ALA A 64 11.04 15.26 -3.09
N TRP A 65 10.62 14.00 -3.18
CA TRP A 65 9.72 13.52 -4.24
C TRP A 65 8.31 14.12 -4.11
N ALA A 66 7.76 14.18 -2.89
CA ALA A 66 6.42 14.72 -2.66
C ALA A 66 6.29 16.21 -3.05
N GLU A 67 7.37 16.99 -2.95
CA GLU A 67 7.42 18.37 -3.44
C GLU A 67 7.26 18.46 -4.96
N GLN A 68 7.71 17.43 -5.70
CA GLN A 68 7.62 17.38 -7.17
C GLN A 68 6.23 16.93 -7.67
N LEU A 69 5.38 16.39 -6.79
CA LEU A 69 4.06 15.90 -7.18
C LEU A 69 3.14 17.02 -7.69
N GLY A 70 3.33 18.25 -7.19
CA GLY A 70 2.65 19.45 -7.70
C GLY A 70 1.15 19.26 -7.90
N ASP A 71 0.68 19.58 -9.11
CA ASP A 71 -0.71 19.44 -9.52
C ASP A 71 -1.01 18.17 -10.34
N LYS A 72 -0.17 17.13 -10.21
CA LYS A 72 -0.40 15.86 -10.90
C LYS A 72 -1.78 15.30 -10.57
N LEU A 73 -2.52 14.88 -11.60
CA LEU A 73 -3.82 14.23 -11.43
C LEU A 73 -3.69 12.78 -10.97
N PHE A 74 -2.61 12.13 -11.37
CA PHE A 74 -2.30 10.74 -11.02
C PHE A 74 -0.85 10.62 -10.59
N MET A 75 -0.56 9.57 -9.84
CA MET A 75 0.81 9.12 -9.64
C MET A 75 1.27 8.47 -10.95
N ASP A 76 2.25 9.06 -11.59
CA ASP A 76 2.82 8.65 -12.88
C ASP A 76 4.25 8.10 -12.76
N GLU A 77 4.73 7.97 -11.55
CA GLU A 77 6.00 7.36 -11.20
C GLU A 77 5.89 6.53 -9.92
N VAL A 78 6.71 5.50 -9.79
CA VAL A 78 6.77 4.69 -8.58
C VAL A 78 7.45 5.52 -7.49
N ALA A 79 6.81 5.61 -6.32
CA ALA A 79 7.36 6.33 -5.18
C ALA A 79 8.72 5.77 -4.76
N PRO A 80 9.66 6.59 -4.28
CA PRO A 80 10.91 6.10 -3.73
C PRO A 80 10.65 5.11 -2.59
N TYR A 81 11.29 3.93 -2.66
CA TYR A 81 11.25 2.97 -1.56
C TYR A 81 12.34 3.28 -0.54
N ALA A 82 11.94 3.39 0.69
CA ALA A 82 12.89 3.49 1.79
C ALA A 82 12.36 2.81 3.05
N VAL A 83 13.27 2.24 3.82
CA VAL A 83 12.95 1.77 5.16
C VAL A 83 12.74 2.98 6.06
N THR A 84 11.51 3.26 6.40
CA THR A 84 11.15 4.37 7.28
C THR A 84 10.65 3.87 8.64
N ARG A 85 10.75 4.74 9.65
CA ARG A 85 10.09 4.56 10.95
C ARG A 85 8.79 5.37 11.05
N GLU A 86 8.47 6.10 10.00
CA GLU A 86 7.22 6.85 9.90
C GLU A 86 6.02 5.89 9.96
N LEU A 87 4.98 6.31 10.64
CA LEU A 87 3.77 5.52 10.78
C LEU A 87 2.69 6.07 9.84
N LEU A 88 2.15 5.21 9.00
CA LEU A 88 0.88 5.47 8.35
C LEU A 88 -0.23 5.11 9.34
N TYR A 89 -1.05 6.09 9.67
CA TYR A 89 -2.16 5.89 10.58
C TYR A 89 -3.32 5.22 9.85
N GLY A 90 -3.77 4.10 10.36
CA GLY A 90 -4.89 3.35 9.81
C GLY A 90 -5.24 2.18 10.73
N SER A 91 -6.39 1.59 10.47
CA SER A 91 -6.85 0.38 11.15
C SER A 91 -6.94 -0.75 10.14
N THR A 92 -6.25 -1.85 10.43
CA THR A 92 -6.23 -3.03 9.58
C THR A 92 -5.84 -4.26 10.40
N ASP A 93 -6.43 -5.41 10.09
CA ASP A 93 -6.06 -6.73 10.61
C ASP A 93 -4.82 -7.32 9.94
N VAL A 94 -4.31 -6.71 8.87
CA VAL A 94 -3.01 -7.09 8.28
C VAL A 94 -1.87 -7.00 9.29
N GLY A 95 -1.98 -6.12 10.29
CA GLY A 95 -1.06 -6.08 11.43
C GLY A 95 -0.90 -7.46 12.06
N ASP A 96 -2.01 -8.09 12.47
CA ASP A 96 -1.97 -9.41 13.11
C ASP A 96 -1.45 -10.50 12.17
N VAL A 97 -1.80 -10.47 10.88
CA VAL A 97 -1.28 -11.38 9.85
C VAL A 97 0.24 -11.30 9.77
N SER A 98 0.81 -10.09 9.82
CA SER A 98 2.25 -9.87 9.72
C SER A 98 3.05 -10.44 10.89
N TRP A 99 2.41 -10.76 12.02
CA TRP A 99 3.04 -11.43 13.15
C TRP A 99 3.08 -12.96 13.04
N VAL A 100 2.33 -13.54 12.11
CA VAL A 100 2.24 -15.00 11.94
C VAL A 100 2.83 -15.49 10.61
N THR A 101 3.01 -14.59 9.64
CA THR A 101 3.63 -14.91 8.35
C THR A 101 4.34 -13.68 7.76
N PRO A 102 5.42 -13.87 6.94
CA PRO A 102 6.00 -12.78 6.17
C PRO A 102 4.92 -12.04 5.36
N THR A 103 4.83 -10.73 5.52
CA THR A 103 3.78 -9.93 4.90
C THR A 103 4.38 -8.66 4.28
N ALA A 104 3.93 -8.33 3.09
CA ALA A 104 4.20 -7.06 2.42
C ALA A 104 2.92 -6.49 1.81
N GLN A 105 2.88 -5.18 1.64
CA GLN A 105 1.77 -4.47 1.01
C GLN A 105 2.32 -3.51 -0.04
N CYS A 106 1.60 -3.35 -1.15
CA CYS A 106 1.86 -2.30 -2.11
C CYS A 106 0.64 -1.41 -2.28
N PHE A 107 0.88 -0.17 -2.64
CA PHE A 107 -0.15 0.77 -3.05
C PHE A 107 -0.11 0.90 -4.57
N ALA A 108 -1.29 0.93 -5.19
CA ALA A 108 -1.45 1.14 -6.63
C ALA A 108 -2.41 2.32 -6.87
N PRO A 109 -2.21 3.11 -7.95
CA PRO A 109 -3.02 4.29 -8.22
C PRO A 109 -4.40 3.88 -8.74
N CYS A 110 -5.38 3.72 -7.86
CA CYS A 110 -6.75 3.37 -8.18
C CYS A 110 -7.69 4.58 -8.29
N PHE A 111 -7.20 5.79 -8.05
CA PHE A 111 -7.99 7.03 -8.03
C PHE A 111 -7.08 8.25 -8.23
N THR A 112 -7.73 9.39 -8.51
CA THR A 112 -7.07 10.69 -8.67
C THR A 112 -6.25 11.04 -7.44
N PHE A 113 -5.03 11.49 -7.63
CA PHE A 113 -4.16 11.90 -6.52
C PHE A 113 -4.80 12.98 -5.66
N GLY A 114 -4.73 12.81 -4.36
CA GLY A 114 -5.34 13.71 -3.39
C GLY A 114 -6.70 13.26 -2.89
N THR A 115 -7.35 12.27 -3.52
CA THR A 115 -8.66 11.77 -3.08
C THR A 115 -8.57 11.16 -1.67
N PRO A 116 -9.28 11.70 -0.67
CA PRO A 116 -9.29 11.11 0.67
C PRO A 116 -10.04 9.79 0.69
N LEU A 117 -9.59 8.88 1.56
CA LEU A 117 -10.31 7.64 1.84
C LEU A 117 -11.65 7.93 2.54
N HIS A 118 -12.62 7.03 2.38
CA HIS A 118 -13.97 7.12 3.00
C HIS A 118 -14.79 8.33 2.56
N THR A 119 -14.64 8.77 1.30
CA THR A 119 -15.37 9.90 0.71
C THR A 119 -16.19 9.47 -0.50
N TRP A 120 -17.16 10.30 -0.89
CA TRP A 120 -17.93 10.07 -2.11
C TRP A 120 -17.05 10.14 -3.37
N GLN A 121 -16.01 10.98 -3.35
CA GLN A 121 -15.06 11.11 -4.46
C GLN A 121 -14.35 9.76 -4.71
N LEU A 122 -13.96 9.04 -3.64
CA LEU A 122 -13.37 7.72 -3.77
C LEU A 122 -14.36 6.72 -4.35
N VAL A 123 -15.60 6.72 -3.85
CA VAL A 123 -16.66 5.81 -4.32
C VAL A 123 -17.00 6.04 -5.80
N ALA A 124 -17.05 7.30 -6.23
CA ALA A 124 -17.33 7.67 -7.62
C ALA A 124 -16.30 7.08 -8.60
N GLN A 125 -15.07 6.87 -8.17
CA GLN A 125 -13.97 6.33 -8.99
C GLN A 125 -13.92 4.80 -8.99
N GLY A 126 -14.51 4.12 -8.01
CA GLY A 126 -14.34 2.69 -7.78
C GLY A 126 -14.81 1.77 -8.92
N ARG A 127 -15.71 2.23 -9.80
CA ARG A 127 -16.18 1.49 -10.99
C ARG A 127 -15.64 2.01 -12.31
N THR A 128 -14.70 2.94 -12.28
CA THR A 128 -14.11 3.51 -13.48
C THR A 128 -12.94 2.68 -13.98
N SER A 129 -12.51 2.92 -15.23
CA SER A 129 -11.30 2.34 -15.78
C SER A 129 -10.05 2.76 -14.98
N ILE A 130 -10.05 3.92 -14.35
CA ILE A 130 -8.98 4.38 -13.43
C ILE A 130 -8.81 3.38 -12.29
N GLY A 131 -9.89 3.07 -11.58
CA GLY A 131 -9.87 2.10 -10.48
C GLY A 131 -9.45 0.71 -10.95
N HIS A 132 -9.96 0.27 -12.10
CA HIS A 132 -9.62 -1.04 -12.68
C HIS A 132 -8.15 -1.14 -13.07
N LYS A 133 -7.56 -0.10 -13.66
CA LYS A 133 -6.13 -0.09 -14.04
C LYS A 133 -5.22 -0.25 -12.82
N GLY A 134 -5.49 0.49 -11.74
CA GLY A 134 -4.75 0.34 -10.49
C GLY A 134 -4.92 -1.05 -9.87
N MET A 135 -6.15 -1.57 -9.85
CA MET A 135 -6.44 -2.94 -9.37
C MET A 135 -5.68 -4.00 -10.19
N PHE A 136 -5.66 -3.89 -11.52
CA PHE A 136 -4.91 -4.83 -12.35
C PHE A 136 -3.40 -4.73 -12.13
N LEU A 137 -2.85 -3.52 -11.94
CA LEU A 137 -1.45 -3.36 -11.58
C LEU A 137 -1.14 -4.07 -10.27
N ALA A 138 -1.91 -3.81 -9.22
CA ALA A 138 -1.74 -4.49 -7.92
C ALA A 138 -1.80 -6.01 -8.04
N GLY A 139 -2.78 -6.53 -8.81
CA GLY A 139 -2.92 -7.95 -9.08
C GLY A 139 -1.71 -8.56 -9.79
N LYS A 140 -1.16 -7.87 -10.81
CA LYS A 140 0.06 -8.30 -11.51
C LYS A 140 1.27 -8.33 -10.57
N VAL A 141 1.46 -7.29 -9.77
CA VAL A 141 2.57 -7.19 -8.82
C VAL A 141 2.50 -8.33 -7.80
N MET A 142 1.34 -8.55 -7.20
CA MET A 142 1.13 -9.64 -6.25
C MET A 142 1.37 -11.02 -6.89
N ALA A 143 0.82 -11.27 -8.07
CA ALA A 143 0.98 -12.55 -8.77
C ALA A 143 2.46 -12.83 -9.12
N ALA A 144 3.18 -11.84 -9.64
CA ALA A 144 4.60 -11.97 -9.96
C ALA A 144 5.46 -12.16 -8.69
N THR A 145 5.11 -11.48 -7.59
CA THR A 145 5.77 -11.67 -6.29
C THR A 145 5.58 -13.11 -5.80
N VAL A 146 4.35 -13.62 -5.82
CA VAL A 146 4.06 -15.01 -5.44
C VAL A 146 4.79 -16.00 -6.33
N LEU A 147 4.79 -15.78 -7.65
CA LEU A 147 5.52 -16.65 -8.59
C LEU A 147 7.01 -16.69 -8.27
N THR A 148 7.63 -15.56 -7.95
CA THR A 148 9.02 -15.53 -7.49
C THR A 148 9.24 -16.39 -6.27
N LEU A 149 8.40 -16.26 -5.24
CA LEU A 149 8.53 -17.05 -4.01
C LEU A 149 8.33 -18.56 -4.24
N LEU A 150 7.55 -18.94 -5.23
CA LEU A 150 7.32 -20.35 -5.60
C LEU A 150 8.47 -20.94 -6.42
N THR A 151 9.23 -20.12 -7.15
CA THR A 151 10.25 -20.58 -8.09
C THR A 151 11.69 -20.26 -7.65
N ASP A 152 11.85 -19.33 -6.71
CA ASP A 152 13.15 -18.92 -6.16
C ASP A 152 13.21 -19.23 -4.66
N SER A 153 13.87 -20.34 -4.35
CA SER A 153 14.04 -20.79 -2.97
C SER A 153 14.89 -19.85 -2.11
N GLN A 154 15.80 -19.08 -2.72
CA GLN A 154 16.61 -18.10 -1.99
C GLN A 154 15.78 -16.89 -1.59
N ALA A 155 14.94 -16.38 -2.50
CA ALA A 155 14.00 -15.30 -2.17
C ALA A 155 13.06 -15.72 -1.02
N LEU A 156 12.50 -16.92 -1.09
CA LEU A 156 11.63 -17.44 -0.04
C LEU A 156 12.38 -17.60 1.30
N ALA A 157 13.60 -18.14 1.27
CA ALA A 157 14.43 -18.29 2.46
C ALA A 157 14.73 -16.94 3.12
N GLY A 158 15.13 -15.94 2.34
CA GLY A 158 15.39 -14.58 2.86
C GLY A 158 14.18 -13.96 3.56
N CYS A 159 12.97 -14.13 2.99
CA CYS A 159 11.74 -13.67 3.62
C CYS A 159 11.47 -14.37 4.96
N ARG A 160 11.69 -15.68 5.03
CA ARG A 160 11.51 -16.47 6.26
C ARG A 160 12.52 -16.12 7.33
N GLU A 161 13.80 -16.04 6.99
CA GLU A 161 14.87 -15.67 7.92
C GLU A 161 14.65 -14.32 8.58
N GLU A 162 14.25 -13.32 7.78
CA GLU A 162 13.93 -11.99 8.32
C GLU A 162 12.74 -12.06 9.27
N PHE A 163 11.67 -12.75 8.89
CA PHE A 163 10.48 -12.92 9.71
C PHE A 163 10.80 -13.61 11.04
N GLU A 164 11.53 -14.73 11.01
CA GLU A 164 11.87 -15.49 12.21
C GLU A 164 12.77 -14.70 13.16
N ARG A 165 13.71 -13.92 12.62
CA ARG A 165 14.56 -13.03 13.41
C ARG A 165 13.76 -11.98 14.18
N VAL A 166 12.79 -11.34 13.52
CA VAL A 166 11.92 -10.35 14.17
C VAL A 166 11.03 -10.99 15.21
N ARG A 167 10.44 -12.13 14.88
CA ARG A 167 9.55 -12.89 15.77
C ARG A 167 10.27 -13.42 17.01
N ALA A 168 11.53 -13.84 16.87
CA ALA A 168 12.34 -14.28 18.01
C ALA A 168 12.62 -13.14 19.00
N ALA A 169 12.78 -11.91 18.50
CA ALA A 169 13.02 -10.74 19.34
C ALA A 169 11.74 -10.26 20.05
N GLN A 170 10.57 -10.49 19.46
CA GLN A 170 9.28 -10.02 19.98
C GLN A 170 8.16 -11.02 19.65
N PRO A 171 7.76 -11.89 20.61
CA PRO A 171 6.69 -12.86 20.37
C PRO A 171 5.34 -12.15 20.18
N TYR A 172 4.52 -12.71 19.28
CA TYR A 172 3.15 -12.25 19.08
C TYR A 172 2.25 -12.68 20.23
N ILE A 173 1.47 -11.75 20.73
CA ILE A 173 0.43 -12.01 21.73
C ILE A 173 -0.92 -11.58 21.11
N CYS A 174 -1.78 -12.56 20.86
CA CYS A 174 -3.12 -12.29 20.31
C CYS A 174 -3.91 -11.37 21.25
N PRO A 175 -4.45 -10.23 20.77
CA PRO A 175 -5.22 -9.32 21.60
C PRO A 175 -6.64 -9.82 21.91
N ILE A 176 -7.10 -10.86 21.17
CA ILE A 176 -8.43 -11.45 21.36
C ILE A 176 -8.35 -12.39 22.57
N PRO A 177 -9.18 -12.20 23.61
CA PRO A 177 -9.20 -13.10 24.76
C PRO A 177 -9.47 -14.54 24.38
N ALA A 178 -8.82 -15.48 25.05
CA ALA A 178 -9.06 -16.90 24.85
C ALA A 178 -10.54 -17.24 25.05
N GLY A 179 -11.11 -18.01 24.14
CA GLY A 179 -12.51 -18.42 24.17
C GLY A 179 -13.51 -17.47 23.52
N ILE A 180 -13.06 -16.32 22.99
CA ILE A 180 -13.87 -15.49 22.10
C ILE A 180 -13.76 -16.05 20.68
N THR A 181 -14.90 -16.40 20.11
CA THR A 181 -15.02 -16.88 18.72
C THR A 181 -16.04 -16.04 17.96
N PRO A 182 -15.97 -15.93 16.62
CA PRO A 182 -16.93 -15.15 15.82
C PRO A 182 -18.39 -15.54 16.07
N THR A 183 -18.66 -16.81 16.33
CA THR A 183 -20.01 -17.33 16.62
C THR A 183 -20.58 -16.87 17.95
N LYS A 184 -19.74 -16.48 18.91
CA LYS A 184 -20.17 -15.95 20.21
C LYS A 184 -20.49 -14.46 20.20
N LEU A 185 -20.21 -13.77 19.11
CA LEU A 185 -20.58 -12.37 18.92
C LEU A 185 -21.98 -12.20 18.30
N ALA A 186 -22.60 -13.29 17.85
CA ALA A 186 -23.91 -13.31 17.23
C ALA A 186 -25.04 -13.72 18.19
N GLU A 187 -24.73 -14.08 19.44
CA GLU A 187 -25.65 -14.34 20.56
C GLU A 187 -25.73 -13.10 21.48
#